data_061e61510129ba91e085a05994e82cca
#
_entry.id   061e61510129ba91e085a05994e82cca
#
_cell.length_a   1.000
_cell.length_b   1.000
_cell.length_c   1.000
_cell.angle_alpha   90.00
_cell.angle_beta   90.00
_cell.angle_gamma   90.00
#
_symmetry.space_group_name_H-M   'P 1'
#
loop_
_entity.id
_entity.type
_entity.pdbx_description
1 polymer ?
#
loop_
_entity_poly.entity_id
_entity_poly.type
_entity_poly.pdbx_seq_one_letter_code
_entity_poly.pdbx_strand_id
1 'polypeptide(L)'
;VSVNVDFRNIPEVQAALRAKAAATPPGHWVQGHMYDDTKFAEGRPMNRVDLDAVSTAHPVFIRHRGGHTAVVNTMAFAVAGVTPDTPDPEGGKYYREAGGFTGRIAEHALDSFLAAGTWPAIDRKANQENVRLITRRMLSAGLTSTTDAWGAAEEWQAYVDAYAAGELNCRVSFMPSGQMYEAMKAAGIRSGFGDEMLRVGAVKYGADGSASERTMRMSTPYVGRPDDYGILTMDQAAIDAAVDDAVAHGFRIGIHANGDVTIDMVLKAYERVLANWQGENPRLRIEHCSFVNPGLLERIKATGTVPTPFYTYAHYHGEK
;
A
#
# COMPACT_ATOMS: atom_id res chain seq x y z
N VAL A 1 -13.22 13.33 1.02
CA VAL A 1 -11.99 14.04 0.69
C VAL A 1 -11.55 13.71 -0.73
N SER A 2 -11.29 12.46 -1.09
CA SER A 2 -10.94 12.01 -2.44
C SER A 2 -12.16 11.56 -3.23
N VAL A 3 -12.05 11.61 -4.58
CA VAL A 3 -13.12 11.18 -5.50
C VAL A 3 -12.95 9.71 -5.84
N ASN A 4 -14.03 8.94 -5.76
CA ASN A 4 -14.03 7.60 -6.32
C ASN A 4 -14.06 7.69 -7.85
N VAL A 5 -13.03 7.16 -8.52
CA VAL A 5 -12.86 7.18 -9.97
C VAL A 5 -12.96 5.79 -10.61
N ASP A 6 -13.70 4.88 -9.98
CA ASP A 6 -14.00 3.54 -10.54
C ASP A 6 -15.00 3.63 -11.70
N PHE A 7 -14.56 4.21 -12.81
CA PHE A 7 -15.32 4.38 -14.04
C PHE A 7 -14.79 3.48 -15.17
N ARG A 8 -15.55 3.44 -16.28
CA ARG A 8 -15.26 2.60 -17.43
C ARG A 8 -14.55 3.32 -18.59
N ASN A 9 -14.39 4.63 -18.49
CA ASN A 9 -13.74 5.45 -19.51
C ASN A 9 -13.07 6.69 -18.90
N ILE A 10 -12.11 7.23 -19.64
CA ILE A 10 -11.34 8.40 -19.25
C ILE A 10 -12.21 9.67 -19.08
N PRO A 11 -13.17 9.98 -19.99
CA PRO A 11 -14.02 11.15 -19.84
C PRO A 11 -14.82 11.21 -18.53
N GLU A 12 -15.33 10.08 -18.05
CA GLU A 12 -16.06 10.03 -16.77
C GLU A 12 -15.15 10.33 -15.58
N VAL A 13 -13.93 9.78 -15.57
CA VAL A 13 -12.90 10.10 -14.57
C VAL A 13 -12.59 11.59 -14.60
N GLN A 14 -12.35 12.15 -15.77
CA GLN A 14 -12.07 13.59 -15.93
C GLN A 14 -13.23 14.45 -15.44
N ALA A 15 -14.48 14.09 -15.74
CA ALA A 15 -15.65 14.84 -15.31
C ALA A 15 -15.77 14.87 -13.78
N ALA A 16 -15.60 13.73 -13.13
CA ALA A 16 -15.64 13.62 -11.67
C ALA A 16 -14.52 14.43 -11.00
N LEU A 17 -13.30 14.37 -11.54
CA LEU A 17 -12.15 15.14 -11.03
C LEU A 17 -12.32 16.65 -11.28
N ARG A 18 -12.89 17.08 -12.42
CA ARG A 18 -13.20 18.52 -12.69
C ARG A 18 -14.22 19.06 -11.68
N ALA A 19 -15.26 18.28 -11.39
CA ALA A 19 -16.24 18.67 -10.35
C ALA A 19 -15.57 18.85 -8.98
N LYS A 20 -14.62 17.97 -8.64
CA LYS A 20 -13.82 18.10 -7.41
C LYS A 20 -12.89 19.32 -7.45
N ALA A 21 -12.20 19.55 -8.56
CA ALA A 21 -11.31 20.70 -8.75
C ALA A 21 -12.07 22.02 -8.56
N ALA A 22 -13.28 22.13 -9.11
CA ALA A 22 -14.13 23.32 -8.96
C ALA A 22 -14.51 23.62 -7.49
N ALA A 23 -14.51 22.61 -6.63
CA ALA A 23 -14.81 22.74 -5.20
C ALA A 23 -13.54 22.75 -4.30
N THR A 24 -12.36 22.78 -4.91
CA THR A 24 -11.06 22.74 -4.21
C THR A 24 -10.35 24.09 -4.41
N PRO A 25 -9.77 24.71 -3.38
CA PRO A 25 -8.99 25.92 -3.55
C PRO A 25 -7.82 25.74 -4.53
N PRO A 26 -7.48 26.71 -5.38
CA PRO A 26 -6.34 26.64 -6.28
C PRO A 26 -5.04 26.28 -5.54
N GLY A 27 -4.19 25.47 -6.16
CA GLY A 27 -2.93 25.01 -5.57
C GLY A 27 -3.06 23.83 -4.58
N HIS A 28 -4.27 23.47 -4.14
CA HIS A 28 -4.50 22.29 -3.32
C HIS A 28 -4.65 21.04 -4.19
N TRP A 29 -4.28 19.89 -3.62
CA TRP A 29 -4.39 18.62 -4.31
C TRP A 29 -5.84 18.23 -4.62
N VAL A 30 -6.06 17.81 -5.87
CA VAL A 30 -7.27 17.11 -6.29
C VAL A 30 -6.95 15.63 -6.35
N GLN A 31 -7.62 14.84 -5.50
CA GLN A 31 -7.30 13.45 -5.26
C GLN A 31 -8.40 12.52 -5.75
N GLY A 32 -8.02 11.50 -6.54
CA GLY A 32 -8.86 10.36 -6.92
C GLY A 32 -8.34 9.04 -6.35
N HIS A 33 -9.24 8.10 -6.12
CA HIS A 33 -8.95 6.75 -5.67
C HIS A 33 -9.76 5.71 -6.44
N MET A 34 -9.41 4.43 -6.33
CA MET A 34 -10.04 3.30 -7.05
C MET A 34 -9.83 3.33 -8.57
N TYR A 35 -8.78 4.01 -9.05
CA TYR A 35 -8.39 3.94 -10.44
C TYR A 35 -7.99 2.50 -10.84
N ASP A 36 -8.48 2.03 -11.98
CA ASP A 36 -8.12 0.73 -12.56
C ASP A 36 -8.06 0.85 -14.08
N ASP A 37 -6.86 0.89 -14.63
CA ASP A 37 -6.59 1.06 -16.06
C ASP A 37 -7.10 -0.11 -16.92
N THR A 38 -7.29 -1.27 -16.33
CA THR A 38 -7.75 -2.48 -17.05
C THR A 38 -9.24 -2.44 -17.40
N LYS A 39 -9.99 -1.51 -16.83
CA LYS A 39 -11.43 -1.36 -17.07
C LYS A 39 -11.79 -0.39 -18.20
N PHE A 40 -10.84 0.36 -18.72
CA PHE A 40 -11.12 1.45 -19.65
C PHE A 40 -11.44 0.97 -21.06
N ALA A 41 -12.53 1.50 -21.58
CA ALA A 41 -12.98 1.25 -22.96
C ALA A 41 -11.95 1.70 -24.02
N GLU A 42 -11.11 2.69 -23.67
CA GLU A 42 -10.02 3.18 -24.52
C GLU A 42 -8.86 2.19 -24.67
N GLY A 43 -8.83 1.11 -23.89
CA GLY A 43 -7.79 0.08 -23.94
C GLY A 43 -6.38 0.58 -23.57
N ARG A 44 -6.30 1.72 -22.90
CA ARG A 44 -5.05 2.33 -22.43
C ARG A 44 -5.17 2.90 -21.03
N PRO A 45 -4.07 2.98 -20.27
CA PRO A 45 -4.07 3.72 -19.01
C PRO A 45 -4.24 5.23 -19.22
N MET A 46 -4.67 5.93 -18.18
CA MET A 46 -4.56 7.39 -18.13
C MET A 46 -3.09 7.83 -18.09
N ASN A 47 -2.85 9.02 -18.60
CA ASN A 47 -1.55 9.65 -18.60
C ASN A 47 -1.62 11.10 -18.08
N ARG A 48 -0.46 11.75 -18.02
CA ARG A 48 -0.31 13.13 -17.57
C ARG A 48 -1.23 14.10 -18.32
N VAL A 49 -1.33 13.96 -19.64
CA VAL A 49 -2.11 14.85 -20.50
C VAL A 49 -3.61 14.72 -20.23
N ASP A 50 -4.09 13.51 -19.97
CA ASP A 50 -5.49 13.30 -19.58
C ASP A 50 -5.83 14.05 -18.28
N LEU A 51 -4.87 14.14 -17.34
CA LEU A 51 -5.06 14.84 -16.07
C LEU A 51 -4.79 16.36 -16.19
N ASP A 52 -3.93 16.81 -17.11
CA ASP A 52 -3.78 18.23 -17.44
C ASP A 52 -5.11 18.80 -17.97
N ALA A 53 -5.88 17.99 -18.71
CA ALA A 53 -7.22 18.36 -19.17
C ALA A 53 -8.27 18.46 -18.03
N VAL A 54 -7.97 17.94 -16.83
CA VAL A 54 -8.82 18.14 -15.64
C VAL A 54 -8.60 19.52 -15.07
N SER A 55 -7.35 19.88 -14.79
CA SER A 55 -6.99 21.18 -14.22
C SER A 55 -5.50 21.50 -14.44
N THR A 56 -5.22 22.74 -14.77
CA THR A 56 -3.88 23.33 -14.75
C THR A 56 -3.63 24.21 -13.52
N ALA A 57 -4.65 24.41 -12.68
CA ALA A 57 -4.58 25.21 -11.46
C ALA A 57 -4.43 24.37 -10.18
N HIS A 58 -4.50 23.05 -10.31
CA HIS A 58 -4.41 22.11 -9.19
C HIS A 58 -3.43 20.99 -9.51
N PRO A 59 -2.58 20.56 -8.57
CA PRO A 59 -1.92 19.26 -8.67
C PRO A 59 -2.99 18.17 -8.57
N VAL A 60 -3.00 17.24 -9.55
CA VAL A 60 -3.96 16.14 -9.63
C VAL A 60 -3.23 14.81 -9.41
N PHE A 61 -3.75 14.00 -8.50
CA PHE A 61 -3.20 12.69 -8.14
C PHE A 61 -4.32 11.66 -8.12
N ILE A 62 -4.25 10.65 -8.97
CA ILE A 62 -5.18 9.52 -8.93
C ILE A 62 -4.44 8.25 -8.55
N ARG A 63 -4.84 7.66 -7.42
CA ARG A 63 -4.22 6.44 -6.90
C ARG A 63 -4.89 5.20 -7.49
N HIS A 64 -4.08 4.29 -7.99
CA HIS A 64 -4.57 2.99 -8.40
C HIS A 64 -5.16 2.24 -7.19
N ARG A 65 -6.16 1.40 -7.44
CA ARG A 65 -6.87 0.66 -6.38
C ARG A 65 -5.97 -0.26 -5.56
N GLY A 66 -4.87 -0.74 -6.15
CA GLY A 66 -3.85 -1.56 -5.44
C GLY A 66 -2.97 -0.73 -4.52
N GLY A 67 -2.89 0.60 -4.72
CA GLY A 67 -2.17 1.50 -3.84
C GLY A 67 -0.68 1.69 -4.14
N HIS A 68 -0.13 0.97 -5.11
CA HIS A 68 1.31 0.94 -5.45
C HIS A 68 1.70 1.90 -6.58
N THR A 69 0.73 2.35 -7.38
CA THR A 69 0.95 3.32 -8.44
C THR A 69 -0.05 4.47 -8.37
N ALA A 70 0.33 5.57 -9.01
CA ALA A 70 -0.57 6.68 -9.26
C ALA A 70 -0.33 7.26 -10.65
N VAL A 71 -1.28 8.07 -11.12
CA VAL A 71 -1.08 8.95 -12.28
C VAL A 71 -1.26 10.39 -11.81
N VAL A 72 -0.35 11.25 -12.25
CA VAL A 72 -0.30 12.66 -11.85
C VAL A 72 -0.21 13.58 -13.06
N ASN A 73 -0.67 14.83 -12.90
CA ASN A 73 -0.60 15.84 -13.95
C ASN A 73 0.72 16.63 -13.94
N THR A 74 0.90 17.54 -14.89
CA THR A 74 2.10 18.39 -15.01
C THR A 74 2.31 19.26 -13.76
N MET A 75 1.24 19.83 -13.21
CA MET A 75 1.35 20.67 -12.01
C MET A 75 1.79 19.87 -10.79
N ALA A 76 1.41 18.60 -10.69
CA ALA A 76 1.86 17.72 -9.62
C ALA A 76 3.38 17.53 -9.62
N PHE A 77 3.99 17.32 -10.79
CA PHE A 77 5.46 17.26 -10.93
C PHE A 77 6.12 18.55 -10.47
N ALA A 78 5.57 19.71 -10.86
CA ALA A 78 6.10 21.00 -10.44
C ALA A 78 6.01 21.20 -8.93
N VAL A 79 4.89 20.84 -8.30
CA VAL A 79 4.68 20.93 -6.84
C VAL A 79 5.62 19.99 -6.09
N ALA A 80 5.85 18.77 -6.61
CA ALA A 80 6.76 17.81 -6.01
C ALA A 80 8.25 18.11 -6.26
N GLY A 81 8.57 19.13 -7.09
CA GLY A 81 9.95 19.46 -7.46
C GLY A 81 10.63 18.40 -8.34
N VAL A 82 9.85 17.54 -8.99
CA VAL A 82 10.35 16.46 -9.85
C VAL A 82 10.45 16.96 -11.29
N THR A 83 11.67 16.99 -11.83
CA THR A 83 11.99 17.45 -13.18
C THR A 83 12.34 16.27 -14.09
N PRO A 84 12.40 16.44 -15.42
CA PRO A 84 12.83 15.39 -16.34
C PRO A 84 14.19 14.76 -15.99
N ASP A 85 15.09 15.54 -15.38
CA ASP A 85 16.44 15.12 -14.99
C ASP A 85 16.47 14.45 -13.59
N THR A 86 15.36 14.47 -12.84
CA THR A 86 15.28 13.82 -11.53
C THR A 86 15.38 12.30 -11.73
N PRO A 87 16.37 11.63 -11.10
CA PRO A 87 16.50 10.17 -11.21
C PRO A 87 15.34 9.46 -10.53
N ASP A 88 15.11 8.21 -10.90
CA ASP A 88 14.19 7.36 -10.16
C ASP A 88 14.74 7.16 -8.74
N PRO A 89 13.90 7.26 -7.69
CA PRO A 89 14.34 6.96 -6.34
C PRO A 89 14.57 5.46 -6.16
N GLU A 90 15.42 5.10 -5.21
CA GLU A 90 15.57 3.70 -4.85
C GLU A 90 14.22 3.08 -4.44
N GLY A 91 13.90 1.93 -5.00
CA GLY A 91 12.59 1.29 -4.77
C GLY A 91 11.41 2.01 -5.39
N GLY A 92 11.60 2.93 -6.34
CA GLY A 92 10.53 3.66 -7.01
C GLY A 92 10.80 3.92 -8.48
N LYS A 93 9.78 4.37 -9.22
CA LYS A 93 9.91 4.65 -10.65
C LYS A 93 9.03 5.80 -11.11
N TYR A 94 9.63 6.76 -11.83
CA TYR A 94 8.94 7.76 -12.65
C TYR A 94 8.90 7.26 -14.09
N TYR A 95 7.73 6.88 -14.60
CA TYR A 95 7.64 6.34 -15.96
C TYR A 95 7.81 7.44 -17.01
N ARG A 96 8.69 7.18 -17.98
CA ARG A 96 9.07 8.09 -19.07
C ARG A 96 8.89 7.44 -20.43
N GLU A 97 8.57 8.28 -21.41
CA GLU A 97 8.55 7.98 -22.84
C GLU A 97 9.33 9.07 -23.59
N ALA A 98 9.42 8.98 -24.92
CA ALA A 98 10.14 9.94 -25.76
C ALA A 98 9.72 11.41 -25.55
N GLY A 99 8.49 11.66 -25.08
CA GLY A 99 7.93 12.98 -24.76
C GLY A 99 8.11 13.43 -23.30
N GLY A 100 8.89 12.73 -22.48
CA GLY A 100 9.07 13.02 -21.06
C GLY A 100 8.23 12.12 -20.14
N PHE A 101 7.84 12.62 -18.96
CA PHE A 101 7.04 11.85 -18.01
C PHE A 101 5.66 11.47 -18.57
N THR A 102 5.29 10.20 -18.42
CA THR A 102 3.94 9.73 -18.76
C THR A 102 2.88 10.18 -17.77
N GLY A 103 3.29 10.55 -16.58
CA GLY A 103 2.42 10.80 -15.42
C GLY A 103 2.28 9.62 -14.48
N ARG A 104 2.58 8.40 -14.93
CA ARG A 104 2.60 7.23 -14.05
C ARG A 104 3.82 7.28 -13.13
N ILE A 105 3.58 6.99 -11.85
CA ILE A 105 4.61 6.88 -10.81
C ILE A 105 4.34 5.61 -9.98
N ALA A 106 5.38 5.00 -9.43
CA ALA A 106 5.27 3.73 -8.70
C ALA A 106 6.12 3.69 -7.43
N GLU A 107 5.61 2.99 -6.41
CA GLU A 107 6.26 2.66 -5.16
C GLU A 107 6.86 3.91 -4.47
N HIS A 108 8.13 3.92 -4.04
CA HIS A 108 8.75 5.06 -3.38
C HIS A 108 8.76 6.37 -4.20
N ALA A 109 8.50 6.30 -5.51
CA ALA A 109 8.32 7.52 -6.30
C ALA A 109 7.05 8.32 -5.89
N LEU A 110 6.07 7.69 -5.22
CA LEU A 110 4.89 8.37 -4.68
C LEU A 110 5.27 9.32 -3.54
N ASP A 111 6.30 9.02 -2.76
CA ASP A 111 6.66 9.74 -1.54
C ASP A 111 6.96 11.22 -1.80
N SER A 112 7.62 11.54 -2.91
CA SER A 112 7.91 12.92 -3.30
C SER A 112 6.62 13.75 -3.50
N PHE A 113 5.56 13.13 -3.98
CA PHE A 113 4.27 13.79 -4.21
C PHE A 113 3.45 13.86 -2.91
N LEU A 114 3.45 12.78 -2.11
CA LEU A 114 2.73 12.73 -0.85
C LEU A 114 3.29 13.71 0.19
N ALA A 115 4.60 13.99 0.14
CA ALA A 115 5.26 14.97 1.01
C ALA A 115 5.09 16.43 0.55
N ALA A 116 4.59 16.67 -0.66
CA ALA A 116 4.59 18.01 -1.27
C ALA A 116 3.19 18.64 -1.31
N GLY A 117 3.15 19.98 -1.29
CA GLY A 117 1.93 20.75 -1.48
C GLY A 117 0.93 20.64 -0.32
N THR A 118 -0.31 21.05 -0.57
CA THR A 118 -1.37 21.06 0.44
C THR A 118 -2.40 19.98 0.15
N TRP A 119 -2.35 18.91 0.92
CA TRP A 119 -3.33 17.82 0.88
C TRP A 119 -4.58 18.15 1.71
N PRO A 120 -5.76 17.66 1.29
CA PRO A 120 -6.97 17.80 2.11
C PRO A 120 -6.82 17.06 3.43
N ALA A 121 -6.98 17.77 4.53
CA ALA A 121 -7.00 17.17 5.86
C ALA A 121 -8.32 16.43 6.14
N ILE A 122 -8.23 15.34 6.86
CA ILE A 122 -9.39 14.66 7.46
C ILE A 122 -9.32 14.93 8.96
N ASP A 123 -10.38 15.48 9.55
CA ASP A 123 -10.40 15.73 10.98
C ASP A 123 -10.58 14.42 11.78
N ARG A 124 -10.16 14.47 13.05
CA ARG A 124 -10.17 13.31 13.96
C ARG A 124 -11.57 12.68 14.10
N LYS A 125 -12.63 13.51 14.16
CA LYS A 125 -14.00 13.02 14.29
C LYS A 125 -14.48 12.32 13.02
N ALA A 126 -14.11 12.85 11.86
CA ALA A 126 -14.38 12.18 10.58
C ALA A 126 -13.65 10.84 10.46
N ASN A 127 -12.41 10.73 10.96
CA ASN A 127 -11.69 9.45 11.01
C ASN A 127 -12.39 8.44 11.94
N GLN A 128 -12.82 8.85 13.12
CA GLN A 128 -13.60 7.99 14.02
C GLN A 128 -14.88 7.48 13.33
N GLU A 129 -15.64 8.36 12.66
CA GLU A 129 -16.83 7.99 11.91
C GLU A 129 -16.51 7.01 10.77
N ASN A 130 -15.41 7.19 10.07
CA ASN A 130 -14.94 6.26 9.04
C ASN A 130 -14.70 4.86 9.63
N VAL A 131 -14.06 4.76 10.80
CA VAL A 131 -13.85 3.48 11.51
C VAL A 131 -15.20 2.84 11.85
N ARG A 132 -16.14 3.60 12.41
CA ARG A 132 -17.48 3.11 12.73
C ARG A 132 -18.19 2.56 11.50
N LEU A 133 -18.17 3.30 10.39
CA LEU A 133 -18.84 2.91 9.15
C LEU A 133 -18.20 1.67 8.52
N ILE A 134 -16.87 1.61 8.42
CA ILE A 134 -16.19 0.48 7.78
C ILE A 134 -16.32 -0.80 8.60
N THR A 135 -16.17 -0.73 9.92
CA THR A 135 -16.30 -1.90 10.79
C THR A 135 -17.74 -2.43 10.82
N ARG A 136 -18.74 -1.54 10.76
CA ARG A 136 -20.14 -1.93 10.59
C ARG A 136 -20.40 -2.61 9.25
N ARG A 137 -19.82 -2.09 8.17
CA ARG A 137 -19.90 -2.70 6.83
C ARG A 137 -19.24 -4.09 6.80
N MET A 138 -18.09 -4.23 7.42
CA MET A 138 -17.41 -5.53 7.57
C MET A 138 -18.30 -6.52 8.32
N LEU A 139 -18.86 -6.12 9.45
CA LEU A 139 -19.78 -6.96 10.22
C LEU A 139 -21.01 -7.38 9.42
N SER A 140 -21.61 -6.48 8.62
CA SER A 140 -22.74 -6.80 7.76
C SER A 140 -22.41 -7.83 6.66
N ALA A 141 -21.12 -7.97 6.31
CA ALA A 141 -20.63 -9.02 5.41
C ALA A 141 -20.15 -10.29 6.14
N GLY A 142 -20.42 -10.41 7.45
CA GLY A 142 -20.02 -11.54 8.27
C GLY A 142 -18.57 -11.51 8.75
N LEU A 143 -17.83 -10.42 8.53
CA LEU A 143 -16.45 -10.26 8.98
C LEU A 143 -16.45 -9.75 10.43
N THR A 144 -16.02 -10.60 11.35
CA THR A 144 -15.97 -10.28 12.79
C THR A 144 -14.59 -9.84 13.28
N SER A 145 -13.58 -9.95 12.43
CA SER A 145 -12.21 -9.52 12.71
C SER A 145 -11.55 -8.99 11.45
N THR A 146 -10.70 -7.99 11.61
CA THR A 146 -9.90 -7.44 10.53
C THR A 146 -8.48 -7.14 10.99
N THR A 147 -7.58 -7.01 10.02
CA THR A 147 -6.23 -6.48 10.24
C THR A 147 -6.12 -5.18 9.45
N ASP A 148 -5.77 -4.10 10.13
CA ASP A 148 -5.41 -2.85 9.46
C ASP A 148 -3.90 -2.81 9.28
N ALA A 149 -3.45 -2.90 8.04
CA ALA A 149 -2.05 -2.92 7.68
C ALA A 149 -1.60 -1.53 7.21
N TRP A 150 -0.37 -1.15 7.56
CA TRP A 150 0.22 0.17 7.24
C TRP A 150 -0.26 1.31 8.12
N GLY A 151 -0.57 0.99 9.39
CA GLY A 151 -1.20 1.94 10.30
C GLY A 151 -0.27 3.05 10.78
N ALA A 152 -0.74 4.29 10.67
CA ALA A 152 -0.11 5.50 11.20
C ALA A 152 -0.83 5.99 12.48
N ALA A 153 -0.39 7.12 13.01
CA ALA A 153 -0.88 7.64 14.28
C ALA A 153 -2.36 8.07 14.22
N GLU A 154 -2.76 8.64 13.09
CA GLU A 154 -4.13 9.12 12.89
C GLU A 154 -5.14 7.97 12.83
N GLU A 155 -4.79 6.86 12.16
CA GLU A 155 -5.62 5.66 12.14
C GLU A 155 -5.70 5.02 13.52
N TRP A 156 -4.58 4.91 14.23
CA TRP A 156 -4.58 4.39 15.60
C TRP A 156 -5.50 5.22 16.51
N GLN A 157 -5.42 6.56 16.46
CA GLN A 157 -6.29 7.44 17.22
C GLN A 157 -7.76 7.21 16.87
N ALA A 158 -8.09 7.05 15.59
CA ALA A 158 -9.46 6.80 15.16
C ALA A 158 -10.01 5.48 15.70
N TYR A 159 -9.19 4.42 15.73
CA TYR A 159 -9.57 3.14 16.35
C TYR A 159 -9.78 3.27 17.86
N VAL A 160 -8.88 3.96 18.56
CA VAL A 160 -9.00 4.20 20.02
C VAL A 160 -10.26 4.99 20.35
N ASP A 161 -10.55 6.04 19.58
CA ASP A 161 -11.75 6.88 19.79
C ASP A 161 -13.03 6.07 19.53
N ALA A 162 -13.08 5.30 18.44
CA ALA A 162 -14.22 4.43 18.12
C ALA A 162 -14.41 3.33 19.18
N TYR A 163 -13.31 2.74 19.66
CA TYR A 163 -13.34 1.75 20.74
C TYR A 163 -13.89 2.35 22.04
N ALA A 164 -13.37 3.49 22.47
CA ALA A 164 -13.80 4.18 23.68
C ALA A 164 -15.29 4.62 23.63
N ALA A 165 -15.79 4.94 22.44
CA ALA A 165 -17.17 5.29 22.20
C ALA A 165 -18.12 4.06 22.07
N GLY A 166 -17.59 2.84 22.09
CA GLY A 166 -18.38 1.62 21.83
C GLY A 166 -18.85 1.47 20.38
N GLU A 167 -18.15 2.10 19.45
CA GLU A 167 -18.50 2.16 18.03
C GLU A 167 -17.66 1.21 17.15
N LEU A 168 -16.70 0.50 17.74
CA LEU A 168 -15.88 -0.51 17.04
C LEU A 168 -16.68 -1.81 16.89
N ASN A 169 -17.15 -2.13 15.69
CA ASN A 169 -18.10 -3.20 15.44
C ASN A 169 -17.45 -4.57 15.13
N CYS A 170 -16.15 -4.62 14.91
CA CYS A 170 -15.39 -5.87 14.73
C CYS A 170 -14.02 -5.76 15.41
N ARG A 171 -13.41 -6.91 15.69
CA ARG A 171 -12.07 -6.95 16.27
C ARG A 171 -11.04 -6.43 15.26
N VAL A 172 -10.12 -5.59 15.74
CA VAL A 172 -9.07 -4.99 14.92
C VAL A 172 -7.68 -5.39 15.45
N SER A 173 -6.86 -5.95 14.56
CA SER A 173 -5.44 -6.13 14.77
C SER A 173 -4.71 -5.04 13.98
N PHE A 174 -4.24 -4.02 14.67
CA PHE A 174 -3.56 -2.88 14.07
C PHE A 174 -2.10 -3.22 13.80
N MET A 175 -1.64 -3.07 12.56
CA MET A 175 -0.24 -3.26 12.17
C MET A 175 0.44 -1.91 11.99
N PRO A 176 1.20 -1.42 13.00
CA PRO A 176 1.90 -0.16 12.91
C PRO A 176 2.99 -0.21 11.83
N SER A 177 3.28 0.93 11.22
CA SER A 177 4.36 1.10 10.26
C SER A 177 5.12 2.41 10.50
N GLY A 178 6.32 2.53 9.95
CA GLY A 178 7.11 3.76 9.97
C GLY A 178 7.18 4.43 11.35
N GLN A 179 6.86 5.71 11.42
CA GLN A 179 6.94 6.50 12.67
C GLN A 179 6.02 5.96 13.79
N MET A 180 4.87 5.37 13.45
CA MET A 180 3.98 4.78 14.45
C MET A 180 4.61 3.55 15.10
N TYR A 181 5.29 2.71 14.32
CA TYR A 181 6.06 1.59 14.87
C TYR A 181 7.16 2.08 15.82
N GLU A 182 7.95 3.08 15.40
CA GLU A 182 9.02 3.65 16.23
C GLU A 182 8.47 4.23 17.55
N ALA A 183 7.35 4.93 17.51
CA ALA A 183 6.71 5.48 18.69
C ALA A 183 6.22 4.38 19.66
N MET A 184 5.60 3.33 19.15
CA MET A 184 5.17 2.19 19.95
C MET A 184 6.35 1.44 20.56
N LYS A 185 7.40 1.21 19.79
CA LYS A 185 8.65 0.59 20.24
C LYS A 185 9.29 1.38 21.37
N ALA A 186 9.43 2.71 21.22
CA ALA A 186 9.97 3.59 22.24
C ALA A 186 9.12 3.63 23.52
N ALA A 187 7.80 3.43 23.41
CA ALA A 187 6.90 3.33 24.54
C ALA A 187 6.88 1.93 25.22
N GLY A 188 7.68 0.97 24.72
CA GLY A 188 7.71 -0.42 25.23
C GLY A 188 6.48 -1.26 24.86
N ILE A 189 5.66 -0.80 23.93
CA ILE A 189 4.53 -1.53 23.39
C ILE A 189 5.05 -2.66 22.49
N ARG A 190 4.35 -3.79 22.50
CA ARG A 190 4.71 -5.01 21.74
C ARG A 190 3.48 -5.58 21.05
N SER A 191 3.69 -6.53 20.14
CA SER A 191 2.58 -7.30 19.57
C SER A 191 1.74 -7.96 20.66
N GLY A 192 0.42 -7.84 20.54
CA GLY A 192 -0.54 -8.35 21.53
C GLY A 192 -0.99 -7.30 22.57
N PHE A 193 -0.36 -6.12 22.63
CA PHE A 193 -0.83 -5.04 23.51
C PHE A 193 -2.24 -4.60 23.12
N GLY A 194 -3.12 -4.45 24.11
CA GLY A 194 -4.55 -4.16 23.93
C GLY A 194 -5.41 -5.32 24.42
N ASP A 195 -6.57 -5.50 23.83
CA ASP A 195 -7.51 -6.57 24.20
C ASP A 195 -8.06 -7.34 22.98
N GLU A 196 -9.18 -8.02 23.16
CA GLU A 196 -9.78 -8.81 22.09
C GLU A 196 -10.39 -7.94 20.98
N MET A 197 -10.77 -6.69 21.26
CA MET A 197 -11.42 -5.79 20.30
C MET A 197 -10.42 -4.94 19.55
N LEU A 198 -9.42 -4.39 20.22
CA LEU A 198 -8.37 -3.56 19.61
C LEU A 198 -7.00 -3.93 20.17
N ARG A 199 -6.14 -4.42 19.31
CA ARG A 199 -4.78 -4.81 19.70
C ARG A 199 -3.73 -4.45 18.68
N VAL A 200 -2.51 -4.27 19.15
CA VAL A 200 -1.32 -4.15 18.31
C VAL A 200 -0.98 -5.51 17.71
N GLY A 201 -0.94 -5.58 16.40
CA GLY A 201 -0.58 -6.76 15.63
C GLY A 201 0.92 -6.86 15.33
N ALA A 202 1.24 -7.33 14.13
CA ALA A 202 2.61 -7.34 13.61
C ALA A 202 3.01 -5.93 13.15
N VAL A 203 4.30 -5.59 13.17
CA VAL A 203 4.79 -4.42 12.44
C VAL A 203 4.73 -4.67 10.93
N LYS A 204 4.37 -3.65 10.13
CA LYS A 204 4.18 -3.77 8.68
C LYS A 204 5.35 -3.17 7.90
N TYR A 205 5.90 -3.98 6.98
CA TYR A 205 6.86 -3.55 5.96
C TYR A 205 6.38 -3.94 4.56
N GLY A 206 7.01 -3.38 3.53
CA GLY A 206 6.76 -3.72 2.14
C GLY A 206 8.06 -3.91 1.39
N ALA A 207 8.23 -5.05 0.73
CA ALA A 207 9.47 -5.41 0.06
C ALA A 207 9.40 -5.36 -1.47
N ASP A 208 8.18 -5.34 -2.03
CA ASP A 208 7.95 -5.14 -3.47
C ASP A 208 6.58 -4.50 -3.74
N GLY A 209 6.17 -4.53 -4.99
CA GLY A 209 4.94 -3.93 -5.44
C GLY A 209 3.76 -4.89 -5.60
N SER A 210 2.83 -4.54 -6.50
CA SER A 210 1.54 -5.19 -6.68
C SER A 210 1.45 -6.01 -7.97
N ALA A 211 0.76 -7.14 -7.90
CA ALA A 211 0.44 -7.96 -9.06
C ALA A 211 -0.44 -7.20 -10.07
N SER A 212 -1.49 -6.54 -9.60
CA SER A 212 -2.43 -5.81 -10.47
C SER A 212 -1.81 -4.61 -11.18
N GLU A 213 -0.74 -4.06 -10.63
CA GLU A 213 -0.05 -2.87 -11.14
C GLU A 213 1.26 -3.21 -11.86
N ARG A 214 1.62 -4.50 -11.89
CA ARG A 214 2.84 -5.01 -12.52
C ARG A 214 4.10 -4.36 -11.94
N THR A 215 4.16 -4.29 -10.61
CA THR A 215 5.31 -3.76 -9.86
C THR A 215 5.91 -4.77 -8.89
N MET A 216 5.24 -5.92 -8.62
CA MET A 216 5.82 -7.00 -7.82
C MET A 216 7.11 -7.55 -8.44
N ARG A 217 8.10 -7.94 -7.64
CA ARG A 217 9.41 -8.38 -8.12
C ARG A 217 9.42 -9.86 -8.47
N MET A 218 9.61 -10.13 -9.76
CA MET A 218 9.55 -11.45 -10.37
C MET A 218 10.93 -11.98 -10.80
N SER A 219 11.12 -13.29 -10.78
CA SER A 219 12.29 -13.95 -11.36
C SER A 219 12.26 -13.98 -12.90
N THR A 220 11.08 -13.82 -13.48
CA THR A 220 10.88 -13.74 -14.93
C THR A 220 10.26 -12.39 -15.30
N PRO A 221 10.55 -11.84 -16.48
CA PRO A 221 9.99 -10.55 -16.87
C PRO A 221 8.48 -10.65 -17.12
N TYR A 222 7.79 -9.53 -17.00
CA TYR A 222 6.38 -9.42 -17.33
C TYR A 222 6.12 -9.68 -18.81
N VAL A 223 5.02 -10.36 -19.12
CA VAL A 223 4.62 -10.67 -20.51
C VAL A 223 4.56 -9.38 -21.34
N GLY A 224 5.26 -9.39 -22.48
CA GLY A 224 5.36 -8.24 -23.38
C GLY A 224 6.32 -7.12 -22.91
N ARG A 225 7.08 -7.34 -21.82
CA ARG A 225 8.03 -6.38 -21.24
C ARG A 225 9.33 -7.09 -20.86
N PRO A 226 10.21 -7.40 -21.79
CA PRO A 226 11.36 -8.30 -21.58
C PRO A 226 12.38 -7.82 -20.54
N ASP A 227 12.42 -6.51 -20.25
CA ASP A 227 13.33 -5.91 -19.29
C ASP A 227 12.65 -5.45 -17.99
N ASP A 228 11.35 -5.75 -17.82
CA ASP A 228 10.57 -5.34 -16.65
C ASP A 228 10.34 -6.55 -15.72
N TYR A 229 11.06 -6.57 -14.62
CA TYR A 229 10.96 -7.59 -13.57
C TYR A 229 10.23 -7.09 -12.32
N GLY A 230 9.63 -5.91 -12.36
CA GLY A 230 9.06 -5.23 -11.19
C GLY A 230 10.10 -4.51 -10.33
N ILE A 231 9.68 -4.07 -9.16
CA ILE A 231 10.42 -3.15 -8.30
C ILE A 231 10.63 -3.79 -6.92
N LEU A 232 11.89 -3.83 -6.44
CA LEU A 232 12.20 -4.07 -5.04
C LEU A 232 12.12 -2.74 -4.29
N THR A 233 11.39 -2.71 -3.18
CA THR A 233 11.34 -1.56 -2.26
C THR A 233 12.25 -1.76 -1.05
N MET A 234 12.70 -3.00 -0.80
CA MET A 234 13.72 -3.34 0.20
C MET A 234 14.69 -4.35 -0.39
N ASP A 235 15.98 -4.17 -0.16
CA ASP A 235 16.99 -5.19 -0.44
C ASP A 235 17.05 -6.25 0.68
N GLN A 236 17.89 -7.28 0.53
CA GLN A 236 18.00 -8.35 1.54
C GLN A 236 18.50 -7.80 2.89
N ALA A 237 19.44 -6.86 2.88
CA ALA A 237 19.99 -6.31 4.12
C ALA A 237 18.94 -5.50 4.89
N ALA A 238 18.12 -4.73 4.19
CA ALA A 238 17.01 -3.99 4.78
C ALA A 238 15.93 -4.92 5.36
N ILE A 239 15.61 -6.00 4.65
CA ILE A 239 14.66 -7.02 5.15
C ILE A 239 15.23 -7.68 6.41
N ASP A 240 16.49 -8.09 6.40
CA ASP A 240 17.15 -8.72 7.53
C ASP A 240 17.15 -7.80 8.76
N ALA A 241 17.51 -6.53 8.59
CA ALA A 241 17.51 -5.53 9.66
C ALA A 241 16.10 -5.29 10.24
N ALA A 242 15.08 -5.21 9.39
CA ALA A 242 13.69 -5.03 9.83
C ALA A 242 13.20 -6.23 10.66
N VAL A 243 13.54 -7.45 10.24
CA VAL A 243 13.19 -8.67 10.98
C VAL A 243 13.90 -8.73 12.33
N ASP A 244 15.18 -8.41 12.37
CA ASP A 244 15.98 -8.41 13.60
C ASP A 244 15.46 -7.37 14.60
N ASP A 245 15.17 -6.14 14.12
CA ASP A 245 14.64 -5.06 14.97
C ASP A 245 13.26 -5.43 15.54
N ALA A 246 12.36 -5.93 14.72
CA ALA A 246 11.02 -6.33 15.16
C ALA A 246 11.09 -7.41 16.25
N VAL A 247 11.87 -8.45 16.01
CA VAL A 247 12.04 -9.58 16.93
C VAL A 247 12.68 -9.12 18.24
N ALA A 248 13.75 -8.32 18.18
CA ALA A 248 14.45 -7.82 19.36
C ALA A 248 13.54 -6.98 20.28
N HIS A 249 12.52 -6.34 19.72
CA HIS A 249 11.58 -5.51 20.48
C HIS A 249 10.23 -6.20 20.78
N GLY A 250 10.13 -7.51 20.52
CA GLY A 250 8.93 -8.30 20.84
C GLY A 250 7.74 -8.03 19.90
N PHE A 251 8.02 -7.57 18.69
CA PHE A 251 7.01 -7.48 17.65
C PHE A 251 7.02 -8.73 16.76
N ARG A 252 5.84 -9.15 16.38
CA ARG A 252 5.68 -9.97 15.17
C ARG A 252 5.87 -9.06 13.96
N ILE A 253 6.29 -9.62 12.84
CA ILE A 253 6.48 -8.87 11.60
C ILE A 253 5.62 -9.45 10.49
N GLY A 254 5.03 -8.57 9.68
CA GLY A 254 4.33 -8.89 8.44
C GLY A 254 4.93 -8.08 7.30
N ILE A 255 5.55 -8.78 6.35
CA ILE A 255 6.18 -8.16 5.19
C ILE A 255 5.33 -8.42 3.95
N HIS A 256 4.92 -7.35 3.27
CA HIS A 256 4.32 -7.44 1.95
C HIS A 256 5.36 -7.98 0.97
N ALA A 257 5.08 -9.13 0.39
CA ALA A 257 5.87 -9.75 -0.64
C ALA A 257 4.95 -10.52 -1.60
N ASN A 258 4.84 -10.02 -2.81
CA ASN A 258 3.97 -10.56 -3.86
C ASN A 258 4.71 -11.43 -4.86
N GLY A 259 5.88 -11.01 -5.31
CA GLY A 259 6.69 -11.70 -6.28
C GLY A 259 7.51 -12.84 -5.67
N ASP A 260 7.82 -13.84 -6.48
CA ASP A 260 8.58 -15.02 -6.06
C ASP A 260 9.98 -14.66 -5.53
N VAL A 261 10.62 -13.63 -6.10
CA VAL A 261 11.92 -13.15 -5.63
C VAL A 261 11.83 -12.57 -4.22
N THR A 262 10.85 -11.72 -3.96
CA THR A 262 10.67 -11.09 -2.64
C THR A 262 10.21 -12.08 -1.58
N ILE A 263 9.35 -13.02 -1.93
CA ILE A 263 8.94 -14.10 -1.02
C ILE A 263 10.16 -14.94 -0.61
N ASP A 264 11.06 -15.27 -1.56
CA ASP A 264 12.33 -15.95 -1.27
C ASP A 264 13.21 -15.15 -0.31
N MET A 265 13.36 -13.83 -0.55
CA MET A 265 14.16 -12.93 0.31
C MET A 265 13.60 -12.86 1.74
N VAL A 266 12.28 -12.72 1.88
CA VAL A 266 11.62 -12.68 3.20
C VAL A 266 11.78 -14.02 3.92
N LEU A 267 11.61 -15.15 3.22
CA LEU A 267 11.83 -16.48 3.81
C LEU A 267 13.26 -16.68 4.27
N LYS A 268 14.27 -16.20 3.54
CA LYS A 268 15.68 -16.24 3.98
C LYS A 268 15.88 -15.53 5.33
N ALA A 269 15.29 -14.34 5.49
CA ALA A 269 15.37 -13.61 6.75
C ALA A 269 14.65 -14.36 7.89
N TYR A 270 13.50 -14.94 7.63
CA TYR A 270 12.74 -15.70 8.62
C TYR A 270 13.46 -17.00 9.02
N GLU A 271 13.98 -17.76 8.07
CA GLU A 271 14.78 -18.96 8.32
C GLU A 271 16.00 -18.65 9.19
N ARG A 272 16.71 -17.55 8.91
CA ARG A 272 17.87 -17.09 9.68
C ARG A 272 17.52 -16.83 11.14
N VAL A 273 16.43 -16.14 11.41
CA VAL A 273 15.99 -15.83 12.78
C VAL A 273 15.49 -17.10 13.48
N LEU A 274 14.70 -17.91 12.78
CA LEU A 274 14.10 -19.12 13.35
C LEU A 274 15.12 -20.23 13.64
N ALA A 275 16.27 -20.24 12.96
CA ALA A 275 17.33 -21.22 13.22
C ALA A 275 17.83 -21.20 14.67
N ASN A 276 17.75 -20.06 15.34
CA ASN A 276 18.17 -19.87 16.74
C ASN A 276 17.01 -19.53 17.67
N TRP A 277 15.77 -19.64 17.19
CA TRP A 277 14.59 -19.28 17.96
C TRP A 277 14.36 -20.26 19.11
N GLN A 278 14.10 -19.71 20.29
CA GLN A 278 13.75 -20.50 21.46
C GLN A 278 12.28 -20.27 21.86
N GLY A 279 11.54 -21.32 22.05
CA GLY A 279 10.14 -21.27 22.44
C GLY A 279 9.16 -21.48 21.28
N GLU A 280 7.92 -21.03 21.46
CA GLU A 280 6.88 -21.17 20.43
C GLU A 280 7.21 -20.36 19.17
N ASN A 281 6.81 -20.88 18.00
CA ASN A 281 7.00 -20.20 16.74
C ASN A 281 6.35 -18.81 16.77
N PRO A 282 7.08 -17.73 16.44
CA PRO A 282 6.57 -16.36 16.50
C PRO A 282 5.50 -16.07 15.44
N ARG A 283 5.26 -17.00 14.50
CA ARG A 283 4.25 -16.90 13.45
C ARG A 283 4.45 -15.63 12.60
N LEU A 284 5.65 -15.46 12.07
CA LEU A 284 6.01 -14.39 11.15
C LEU A 284 5.13 -14.46 9.91
N ARG A 285 4.80 -13.32 9.30
CA ARG A 285 3.77 -13.25 8.25
C ARG A 285 4.37 -12.76 6.93
N ILE A 286 3.83 -13.31 5.84
CA ILE A 286 4.03 -12.76 4.48
C ILE A 286 2.67 -12.25 4.01
N GLU A 287 2.54 -10.94 3.88
CA GLU A 287 1.32 -10.32 3.39
C GLU A 287 1.22 -10.51 1.87
N HIS A 288 0.03 -10.85 1.40
CA HIS A 288 -0.34 -11.18 0.02
C HIS A 288 0.23 -12.50 -0.48
N CYS A 289 1.53 -12.75 -0.41
CA CYS A 289 2.17 -14.03 -0.79
C CYS A 289 1.62 -14.60 -2.12
N SER A 290 1.57 -13.77 -3.19
CA SER A 290 0.73 -14.03 -4.35
C SER A 290 1.35 -15.00 -5.35
N PHE A 291 2.65 -14.84 -5.65
CA PHE A 291 3.33 -15.61 -6.68
C PHE A 291 4.28 -16.62 -6.04
N VAL A 292 3.76 -17.82 -5.80
CA VAL A 292 4.48 -18.90 -5.11
C VAL A 292 4.78 -20.06 -6.08
N ASN A 293 5.86 -20.78 -5.80
CA ASN A 293 6.21 -22.03 -6.45
C ASN A 293 6.32 -23.15 -5.40
N PRO A 294 6.43 -24.43 -5.81
CA PRO A 294 6.50 -25.56 -4.86
C PRO A 294 7.61 -25.40 -3.81
N GLY A 295 8.80 -24.91 -4.20
CA GLY A 295 9.91 -24.72 -3.26
C GLY A 295 9.63 -23.67 -2.20
N LEU A 296 8.98 -22.55 -2.56
CA LEU A 296 8.55 -21.52 -1.61
C LEU A 296 7.47 -22.06 -0.66
N LEU A 297 6.51 -22.85 -1.16
CA LEU A 297 5.48 -23.45 -0.32
C LEU A 297 6.05 -24.41 0.72
N GLU A 298 7.04 -25.25 0.36
CA GLU A 298 7.73 -26.11 1.32
C GLU A 298 8.47 -25.32 2.40
N ARG A 299 9.11 -24.21 2.05
CA ARG A 299 9.79 -23.34 3.03
C ARG A 299 8.81 -22.61 3.95
N ILE A 300 7.68 -22.11 3.42
CA ILE A 300 6.58 -21.53 4.20
C ILE A 300 6.08 -22.54 5.23
N LYS A 301 5.87 -23.78 4.82
CA LYS A 301 5.45 -24.87 5.70
C LYS A 301 6.52 -25.18 6.75
N ALA A 302 7.78 -25.31 6.35
CA ALA A 302 8.88 -25.66 7.25
C ALA A 302 9.14 -24.58 8.31
N THR A 303 9.00 -23.31 7.99
CA THR A 303 9.17 -22.17 8.90
C THR A 303 7.96 -21.90 9.78
N GLY A 304 6.78 -22.46 9.44
CA GLY A 304 5.51 -22.09 10.09
C GLY A 304 5.11 -20.63 9.81
N THR A 305 5.65 -20.02 8.77
CA THR A 305 5.28 -18.69 8.30
C THR A 305 3.79 -18.66 7.94
N VAL A 306 3.11 -17.57 8.27
CA VAL A 306 1.68 -17.37 7.99
C VAL A 306 1.51 -16.57 6.69
N PRO A 307 1.18 -17.20 5.55
CA PRO A 307 0.81 -16.46 4.35
C PRO A 307 -0.59 -15.89 4.50
N THR A 308 -0.80 -14.68 3.98
CA THR A 308 -2.11 -14.01 4.01
C THR A 308 -2.57 -13.62 2.60
N PRO A 309 -2.88 -14.61 1.73
CA PRO A 309 -3.21 -14.36 0.34
C PRO A 309 -4.56 -13.68 0.15
N PHE A 310 -4.69 -12.95 -0.94
CA PHE A 310 -5.99 -12.45 -1.40
C PHE A 310 -6.75 -13.53 -2.16
N TYR A 311 -7.74 -14.16 -1.55
CA TYR A 311 -8.58 -15.16 -2.21
C TYR A 311 -9.32 -14.61 -3.44
N THR A 312 -9.62 -13.32 -3.43
CA THR A 312 -10.31 -12.64 -4.53
C THR A 312 -9.43 -12.47 -5.78
N TYR A 313 -8.11 -12.63 -5.68
CA TYR A 313 -7.21 -12.49 -6.83
C TYR A 313 -7.51 -13.51 -7.94
N ALA A 314 -7.87 -14.74 -7.59
CA ALA A 314 -8.25 -15.74 -8.58
C ALA A 314 -9.45 -15.27 -9.44
N HIS A 315 -10.43 -14.59 -8.81
CA HIS A 315 -11.59 -14.07 -9.52
C HIS A 315 -11.30 -12.80 -10.32
N TYR A 316 -10.58 -11.83 -9.72
CA TYR A 316 -10.41 -10.51 -10.33
C TYR A 316 -9.17 -10.40 -11.23
N HIS A 317 -8.19 -11.28 -11.09
CA HIS A 317 -6.89 -11.21 -11.76
C HIS A 317 -6.46 -12.50 -12.48
N GLY A 318 -7.21 -13.59 -12.32
CA GLY A 318 -6.84 -14.90 -12.88
C GLY A 318 -6.75 -14.95 -14.40
N GLU A 319 -7.34 -13.98 -15.10
CA GLU A 319 -7.33 -13.88 -16.57
C GLU A 319 -6.49 -12.68 -17.08
N LYS A 320 -5.69 -12.02 -16.23
CA LYS A 320 -4.94 -10.81 -16.60
C LYS A 320 -3.47 -11.07 -16.84
#